data_53c848a5c7a839c9d581deb544b50a2c
#
_entry.id   53c848a5c7a839c9d581deb544b50a2c
#
_cell.length_a   1.000
_cell.length_b   1.000
_cell.length_c   1.000
_cell.angle_alpha   90.00
_cell.angle_beta   90.00
_cell.angle_gamma   90.00
#
_symmetry.space_group_name_H-M   'P 1'
#
loop_
_entity.id
_entity.type
_entity.pdbx_description
1 polymer ?
#
loop_
_entity_poly.entity_id
_entity_poly.type
_entity_poly.pdbx_seq_one_letter_code
_entity_poly.pdbx_strand_id
1 'polypeptide(L)'
;LREELQSRFGGRGAGFIPADIPFATVRKSIKRTSANWKTYSVMKPKEAPEALRERLFVSGYLAEGRAGATTRWQATTSHASLDSCTQARILLISRDTSRVEVVLGDTLRNEFMIAGDERVREIYVAGPVDDIRLRVLEGSVMCYGATMEGNGGVTVDNFSVRSNNCHAIFGTSATVNL
;
A
#
# COMPACT_ATOMS: atom_id res chain seq x y z
N LEU A 1 15.34 -8.07 -11.68
CA LEU A 1 14.76 -7.19 -12.69
C LEU A 1 14.57 -5.76 -12.15
N ARG A 2 13.83 -5.55 -11.02
CA ARG A 2 13.66 -4.22 -10.42
C ARG A 2 14.99 -3.55 -10.14
N GLU A 3 15.85 -4.21 -9.39
CA GLU A 3 17.17 -3.71 -9.00
C GLU A 3 18.03 -3.34 -10.22
N GLU A 4 18.04 -4.17 -11.24
CA GLU A 4 18.77 -3.92 -12.48
C GLU A 4 18.22 -2.69 -13.23
N LEU A 5 16.90 -2.62 -13.39
CA LEU A 5 16.25 -1.49 -14.07
C LEU A 5 16.43 -0.17 -13.31
N GLN A 6 16.21 -0.18 -12.01
CA GLN A 6 16.35 1.03 -11.19
C GLN A 6 17.83 1.48 -11.11
N SER A 7 18.77 0.55 -10.99
CA SER A 7 20.20 0.86 -11.05
C SER A 7 20.60 1.51 -12.37
N ARG A 8 20.09 0.97 -13.48
CA ARG A 8 20.43 1.42 -14.82
C ARG A 8 19.82 2.78 -15.18
N PHE A 9 18.61 3.06 -14.69
CA PHE A 9 17.86 4.28 -14.99
C PHE A 9 17.80 5.28 -13.82
N GLY A 10 18.60 5.07 -12.78
CA GLY A 10 18.76 5.99 -11.67
C GLY A 10 17.57 6.02 -10.68
N GLY A 11 16.64 5.05 -10.77
CA GLY A 11 15.48 4.99 -9.88
C GLY A 11 15.84 4.53 -8.48
N ARG A 12 15.05 4.98 -7.50
CA ARG A 12 15.17 4.59 -6.08
C ARG A 12 13.78 4.31 -5.51
N GLY A 13 13.74 3.55 -4.43
CA GLY A 13 12.54 3.26 -3.69
C GLY A 13 12.06 1.82 -3.83
N ALA A 14 11.16 1.44 -2.93
CA ALA A 14 10.63 0.09 -2.82
C ALA A 14 9.40 -0.15 -3.73
N GLY A 15 8.82 0.93 -4.30
CA GLY A 15 7.60 0.88 -5.08
C GLY A 15 6.36 0.59 -4.24
N PHE A 16 5.29 0.09 -4.89
CA PHE A 16 4.03 -0.20 -4.22
C PHE A 16 4.10 -1.47 -3.36
N ILE A 17 3.58 -1.37 -2.14
CA ILE A 17 3.47 -2.46 -1.17
C ILE A 17 2.04 -2.49 -0.60
N PRO A 18 1.31 -3.62 -0.71
CA PRO A 18 -0.02 -3.75 -0.13
C PRO A 18 -0.04 -3.48 1.38
N ALA A 19 -1.18 -2.99 1.90
CA ALA A 19 -1.37 -2.76 3.32
C ALA A 19 -1.30 -4.06 4.12
N ASP A 20 -1.98 -5.08 3.64
CA ASP A 20 -1.95 -6.41 4.21
C ASP A 20 -2.06 -7.48 3.12
N ILE A 21 -1.41 -8.62 3.32
CA ILE A 21 -1.55 -9.83 2.50
C ILE A 21 -1.41 -11.05 3.41
N PRO A 22 -2.08 -12.17 3.08
CA PRO A 22 -2.15 -13.34 3.97
C PRO A 22 -0.85 -14.14 4.10
N PHE A 23 0.24 -13.70 3.50
CA PHE A 23 1.55 -14.37 3.55
C PHE A 23 2.68 -13.38 3.75
N ALA A 24 3.81 -13.89 4.24
CA ALA A 24 5.00 -13.07 4.48
C ALA A 24 5.49 -12.42 3.20
N THR A 25 5.91 -11.16 3.30
CA THR A 25 6.57 -10.46 2.20
C THR A 25 7.93 -11.08 1.93
N VAL A 26 8.12 -11.55 0.70
CA VAL A 26 9.39 -12.14 0.24
C VAL A 26 10.35 -11.10 -0.37
N ARG A 27 9.97 -9.83 -0.39
CA ARG A 27 10.83 -8.75 -0.89
C ARG A 27 11.95 -8.48 0.10
N LYS A 28 13.20 -8.54 -0.35
CA LYS A 28 14.37 -8.26 0.50
C LYS A 28 14.49 -6.77 0.86
N SER A 29 14.01 -5.88 -0.01
CA SER A 29 14.12 -4.42 0.15
C SER A 29 13.08 -3.80 1.06
N ILE A 30 12.06 -4.54 1.48
CA ILE A 30 10.99 -4.02 2.33
C ILE A 30 10.54 -5.07 3.34
N LYS A 31 10.40 -4.65 4.59
CA LYS A 31 9.74 -5.40 5.65
C LYS A 31 8.37 -4.77 5.90
N ARG A 32 7.32 -5.57 5.85
CA ARG A 32 5.97 -5.15 6.22
C ARG A 32 5.51 -5.93 7.42
N THR A 33 4.92 -5.23 8.39
CA THR A 33 4.18 -5.81 9.50
C THR A 33 2.79 -5.19 9.56
N SER A 34 1.76 -6.02 9.71
CA SER A 34 0.36 -5.59 9.70
C SER A 34 -0.43 -6.32 10.78
N ALA A 35 -1.47 -5.69 11.31
CA ALA A 35 -2.36 -6.26 12.31
C ALA A 35 -3.77 -5.68 12.18
N ASN A 36 -4.77 -6.49 12.54
CA ASN A 36 -6.19 -6.13 12.65
C ASN A 36 -6.83 -5.70 11.31
N TRP A 37 -6.35 -6.24 10.20
CA TRP A 37 -6.95 -6.08 8.88
C TRP A 37 -7.72 -7.34 8.49
N LYS A 38 -8.79 -7.15 7.73
CA LYS A 38 -9.46 -8.20 6.96
C LYS A 38 -9.11 -8.00 5.49
N THR A 39 -8.36 -8.93 4.92
CA THR A 39 -7.83 -8.80 3.57
C THR A 39 -8.64 -9.60 2.58
N TYR A 40 -9.01 -8.96 1.49
CA TYR A 40 -9.68 -9.54 0.33
C TYR A 40 -8.71 -9.65 -0.83
N SER A 41 -8.92 -10.68 -1.67
CA SER A 41 -8.03 -10.95 -2.80
C SER A 41 -8.83 -11.16 -4.09
N VAL A 42 -8.29 -10.68 -5.20
CA VAL A 42 -8.83 -10.96 -6.55
C VAL A 42 -8.86 -12.45 -6.90
N MET A 43 -8.05 -13.27 -6.22
CA MET A 43 -8.06 -14.72 -6.40
C MET A 43 -9.27 -15.40 -5.75
N LYS A 44 -9.93 -14.71 -4.82
CA LYS A 44 -11.10 -15.21 -4.07
C LYS A 44 -12.18 -14.10 -4.00
N PRO A 45 -12.67 -13.61 -5.12
CA PRO A 45 -13.57 -12.45 -5.13
C PRO A 45 -14.88 -12.72 -4.38
N LYS A 46 -15.31 -13.97 -4.28
CA LYS A 46 -16.52 -14.35 -3.54
C LYS A 46 -16.39 -14.18 -2.02
N GLU A 47 -15.19 -14.15 -1.47
CA GLU A 47 -14.96 -13.86 -0.04
C GLU A 47 -15.12 -12.36 0.27
N ALA A 48 -15.02 -11.50 -0.74
CA ALA A 48 -15.28 -10.06 -0.59
C ALA A 48 -16.78 -9.77 -0.65
N PRO A 49 -17.28 -8.83 0.17
CA PRO A 49 -18.61 -8.26 0.02
C PRO A 49 -18.82 -7.77 -1.42
N GLU A 50 -20.03 -7.91 -1.94
CA GLU A 50 -20.35 -7.56 -3.34
C GLU A 50 -19.90 -6.13 -3.70
N ALA A 51 -20.19 -5.17 -2.84
CA ALA A 51 -19.79 -3.77 -3.00
C ALA A 51 -18.27 -3.54 -3.03
N LEU A 52 -17.45 -4.51 -2.64
CA LEU A 52 -15.97 -4.41 -2.65
C LEU A 52 -15.33 -5.18 -3.80
N ARG A 53 -16.06 -6.05 -4.49
CA ARG A 53 -15.46 -6.91 -5.52
C ARG A 53 -14.85 -6.11 -6.67
N GLU A 54 -15.54 -5.05 -7.10
CA GLU A 54 -15.05 -4.16 -8.16
C GLU A 54 -13.97 -3.19 -7.70
N ARG A 55 -13.78 -3.07 -6.36
CA ARG A 55 -12.82 -2.15 -5.75
C ARG A 55 -11.47 -2.80 -5.45
N LEU A 56 -11.28 -4.05 -5.82
CA LEU A 56 -9.99 -4.71 -5.67
C LEU A 56 -8.97 -4.03 -6.60
N PHE A 57 -7.87 -3.58 -6.01
CA PHE A 57 -6.81 -2.87 -6.73
C PHE A 57 -6.03 -3.83 -7.64
N VAL A 58 -5.35 -3.28 -8.64
CA VAL A 58 -4.51 -4.06 -9.56
C VAL A 58 -3.43 -4.89 -8.85
N SER A 59 -3.02 -4.49 -7.64
CA SER A 59 -2.14 -5.29 -6.77
C SER A 59 -2.77 -6.62 -6.32
N GLY A 60 -4.07 -6.77 -6.53
CA GLY A 60 -4.82 -7.98 -6.19
C GLY A 60 -5.31 -8.05 -4.74
N TYR A 61 -5.10 -7.03 -3.93
CA TYR A 61 -5.46 -7.03 -2.51
C TYR A 61 -6.12 -5.73 -2.08
N LEU A 62 -7.06 -5.86 -1.13
CA LEU A 62 -7.71 -4.76 -0.43
C LEU A 62 -7.83 -5.13 1.05
N ALA A 63 -7.30 -4.31 1.93
CA ALA A 63 -7.34 -4.52 3.38
C ALA A 63 -8.38 -3.60 4.02
N GLU A 64 -9.41 -4.16 4.64
CA GLU A 64 -10.43 -3.46 5.41
C GLU A 64 -10.03 -3.48 6.89
N GLY A 65 -9.97 -2.29 7.53
CA GLY A 65 -9.60 -2.16 8.93
C GLY A 65 -10.41 -1.10 9.66
N ARG A 66 -10.58 -1.32 10.96
CA ARG A 66 -11.23 -0.38 11.89
C ARG A 66 -10.21 0.16 12.88
N ALA A 67 -10.65 0.98 13.82
CA ALA A 67 -9.81 1.48 14.90
C ALA A 67 -8.93 0.37 15.49
N GLY A 68 -7.62 0.61 15.54
CA GLY A 68 -6.60 -0.37 15.95
C GLY A 68 -5.96 -1.17 14.80
N ALA A 69 -6.47 -1.07 13.55
CA ALA A 69 -5.77 -1.61 12.40
C ALA A 69 -4.48 -0.83 12.15
N THR A 70 -3.41 -1.55 11.83
CA THR A 70 -2.10 -0.92 11.63
C THR A 70 -1.27 -1.67 10.59
N THR A 71 -0.50 -0.90 9.82
CA THR A 71 0.55 -1.44 8.95
C THR A 71 1.80 -0.58 9.05
N ARG A 72 2.94 -1.24 9.15
CA ARG A 72 4.27 -0.61 9.07
C ARG A 72 5.00 -1.15 7.85
N TRP A 73 5.53 -0.23 7.07
CA TRP A 73 6.41 -0.50 5.93
C TRP A 73 7.80 0.05 6.24
N GLN A 74 8.81 -0.80 6.20
CA GLN A 74 10.20 -0.44 6.48
C GLN A 74 11.06 -0.82 5.29
N ALA A 75 11.74 0.14 4.70
CA ALA A 75 12.83 -0.13 3.76
C ALA A 75 13.97 -0.85 4.51
N THR A 76 14.62 -1.77 3.83
CA THR A 76 15.78 -2.48 4.37
C THR A 76 17.06 -1.94 3.76
N THR A 77 18.19 -2.34 4.31
CA THR A 77 19.51 -1.97 3.79
C THR A 77 20.06 -2.97 2.77
N SER A 78 19.24 -3.90 2.26
CA SER A 78 19.69 -4.95 1.33
C SER A 78 20.30 -4.38 0.05
N HIS A 79 19.78 -3.24 -0.43
CA HIS A 79 20.25 -2.51 -1.60
C HIS A 79 20.15 -1.01 -1.31
N ALA A 80 21.05 -0.50 -0.47
CA ALA A 80 20.98 0.85 0.10
C ALA A 80 20.75 1.98 -0.93
N SER A 81 21.27 1.84 -2.15
CA SER A 81 21.05 2.83 -3.21
C SER A 81 19.65 2.78 -3.83
N LEU A 82 18.93 1.66 -3.72
CA LEU A 82 17.60 1.45 -4.29
C LEU A 82 16.50 1.53 -3.23
N ASP A 83 16.83 1.29 -1.99
CA ASP A 83 15.88 1.21 -0.88
C ASP A 83 15.69 2.55 -0.16
N SER A 84 16.46 3.59 -0.52
CA SER A 84 16.28 4.95 -0.01
C SER A 84 14.98 5.54 -0.53
N CYS A 85 14.08 5.91 0.38
CA CYS A 85 12.78 6.48 0.06
C CYS A 85 12.68 7.90 0.61
N THR A 86 12.28 8.85 -0.24
CA THR A 86 12.13 10.26 0.12
C THR A 86 10.70 10.76 0.04
N GLN A 87 9.80 9.93 -0.48
CA GLN A 87 8.38 10.21 -0.55
C GLN A 87 7.58 8.92 -0.47
N ALA A 88 6.37 9.02 0.05
CA ALA A 88 5.42 7.93 0.05
C ALA A 88 3.99 8.43 -0.18
N ARG A 89 3.18 7.57 -0.79
CA ARG A 89 1.75 7.78 -0.98
C ARG A 89 1.01 6.59 -0.43
N ILE A 90 0.09 6.83 0.49
CA ILE A 90 -0.79 5.80 1.05
C ILE A 90 -2.15 5.94 0.38
N LEU A 91 -2.62 4.88 -0.26
CA LEU A 91 -3.88 4.85 -0.99
C LEU A 91 -4.95 4.16 -0.15
N LEU A 92 -6.06 4.85 0.10
CA LEU A 92 -7.15 4.34 0.91
C LEU A 92 -8.51 4.91 0.50
N ILE A 93 -9.57 4.26 0.95
CA ILE A 93 -10.97 4.67 0.81
C ILE A 93 -11.61 4.62 2.19
N SER A 94 -12.59 5.49 2.46
CA SER A 94 -13.47 5.37 3.61
C SER A 94 -14.94 5.50 3.21
N ARG A 95 -15.80 4.74 3.88
CA ARG A 95 -17.27 4.85 3.74
C ARG A 95 -17.85 5.87 4.71
N ASP A 96 -17.24 5.96 5.88
CA ASP A 96 -17.61 6.89 6.94
C ASP A 96 -16.42 7.84 7.17
N THR A 97 -16.67 9.02 7.73
CA THR A 97 -15.56 9.88 8.15
C THR A 97 -14.68 9.13 9.14
N SER A 98 -13.42 8.95 8.77
CA SER A 98 -12.47 8.19 9.54
C SER A 98 -11.24 9.03 9.86
N ARG A 99 -10.56 8.70 10.95
CA ARG A 99 -9.30 9.34 11.35
C ARG A 99 -8.16 8.32 11.35
N VAL A 100 -7.09 8.67 10.68
CA VAL A 100 -5.89 7.84 10.60
C VAL A 100 -4.65 8.63 11.04
N GLU A 101 -3.70 7.92 11.60
CA GLU A 101 -2.38 8.44 11.96
C GLU A 101 -1.33 7.85 11.02
N VAL A 102 -0.46 8.70 10.50
CA VAL A 102 0.75 8.29 9.79
C VAL A 102 1.96 8.70 10.62
N VAL A 103 2.79 7.73 10.96
CA VAL A 103 4.03 7.95 11.72
C VAL A 103 5.22 7.70 10.80
N LEU A 104 6.11 8.66 10.71
CA LEU A 104 7.38 8.56 9.99
C LEU A 104 8.50 8.33 11.01
N GLY A 105 9.22 7.24 10.84
CA GLY A 105 10.17 6.76 11.83
C GLY A 105 9.47 6.50 13.17
N ASP A 106 10.07 6.95 14.26
CA ASP A 106 9.50 6.77 15.61
C ASP A 106 8.89 8.06 16.20
N THR A 107 9.04 9.20 15.52
CA THR A 107 8.82 10.52 16.16
C THR A 107 7.77 11.39 15.47
N LEU A 108 7.76 11.47 14.15
CA LEU A 108 6.89 12.40 13.44
C LEU A 108 5.51 11.78 13.21
N ARG A 109 4.49 12.32 13.86
CA ARG A 109 3.10 11.86 13.78
C ARG A 109 2.24 12.91 13.11
N ASN A 110 1.48 12.48 12.13
CA ASN A 110 0.50 13.31 11.46
C ASN A 110 -0.85 12.59 11.43
N GLU A 111 -1.92 13.30 11.79
CA GLU A 111 -3.27 12.78 11.72
C GLU A 111 -3.99 13.34 10.50
N PHE A 112 -4.80 12.51 9.87
CA PHE A 112 -5.58 12.84 8.68
C PHE A 112 -7.03 12.44 8.87
N MET A 113 -7.93 13.35 8.50
CA MET A 113 -9.34 13.06 8.38
C MET A 113 -9.64 12.57 6.96
N ILE A 114 -10.26 11.41 6.85
CA ILE A 114 -10.62 10.79 5.57
C ILE A 114 -12.14 10.91 5.42
N ALA A 115 -12.55 11.59 4.36
CA ALA A 115 -13.98 11.75 4.07
C ALA A 115 -14.63 10.41 3.72
N GLY A 116 -15.85 10.20 4.21
CA GLY A 116 -16.65 9.00 3.95
C GLY A 116 -17.41 9.07 2.63
N ASP A 117 -16.73 9.38 1.53
CA ASP A 117 -17.31 9.54 0.19
C ASP A 117 -16.97 8.41 -0.78
N GLU A 118 -16.37 7.36 -0.26
CA GLU A 118 -15.94 6.17 -1.02
C GLU A 118 -14.98 6.46 -2.19
N ARG A 119 -14.37 7.64 -2.23
CA ARG A 119 -13.34 7.98 -3.23
C ARG A 119 -11.96 7.51 -2.76
N VAL A 120 -11.14 7.12 -3.70
CA VAL A 120 -9.72 6.87 -3.43
C VAL A 120 -9.07 8.17 -2.98
N ARG A 121 -8.44 8.13 -1.81
CA ARG A 121 -7.69 9.23 -1.24
C ARG A 121 -6.22 8.85 -1.16
N GLU A 122 -5.39 9.83 -1.41
CA GLU A 122 -3.95 9.73 -1.27
C GLU A 122 -3.50 10.54 -0.07
N ILE A 123 -2.79 9.89 0.86
CA ILE A 123 -2.02 10.60 1.87
C ILE A 123 -0.59 10.65 1.35
N TYR A 124 -0.14 11.86 1.00
CA TYR A 124 1.22 12.11 0.57
C TYR A 124 2.09 12.55 1.74
N VAL A 125 3.25 11.93 1.88
CA VAL A 125 4.28 12.32 2.85
C VAL A 125 5.63 12.39 2.17
N ALA A 126 6.43 13.40 2.53
CA ALA A 126 7.77 13.63 1.99
C ALA A 126 8.78 13.74 3.14
N GLY A 127 10.01 13.40 2.85
CA GLY A 127 11.13 13.36 3.80
C GLY A 127 11.77 11.97 3.85
N PRO A 128 12.50 11.64 4.90
CA PRO A 128 13.02 10.29 5.11
C PRO A 128 11.86 9.35 5.46
N VAL A 129 11.31 8.69 4.44
CA VAL A 129 10.15 7.81 4.59
C VAL A 129 10.51 6.32 4.54
N ASP A 130 11.73 5.98 4.91
CA ASP A 130 12.21 4.59 4.96
C ASP A 130 11.46 3.72 5.98
N ASP A 131 10.75 4.34 6.90
CA ASP A 131 9.91 3.68 7.91
C ASP A 131 8.61 4.46 8.09
N ILE A 132 7.52 3.88 7.64
CA ILE A 132 6.19 4.48 7.72
C ILE A 132 5.24 3.53 8.43
N ARG A 133 4.43 4.06 9.32
CA ARG A 133 3.34 3.33 9.97
C ARG A 133 2.02 4.05 9.74
N LEU A 134 1.04 3.33 9.21
CA LEU A 134 -0.36 3.73 9.18
C LEU A 134 -1.09 3.09 10.37
N ARG A 135 -1.92 3.86 11.04
CA ARG A 135 -2.82 3.39 12.10
C ARG A 135 -4.20 3.99 11.92
N VAL A 136 -5.22 3.17 11.99
CA VAL A 136 -6.61 3.64 12.04
C VAL A 136 -6.94 4.00 13.48
N LEU A 137 -7.28 5.26 13.73
CA LEU A 137 -7.64 5.77 15.05
C LEU A 137 -9.15 5.66 15.28
N GLU A 138 -9.94 6.05 14.29
CA GLU A 138 -11.41 6.06 14.35
C GLU A 138 -12.01 5.69 12.99
N GLY A 139 -13.22 5.14 13.01
CA GLY A 139 -13.96 4.77 11.82
C GLY A 139 -13.47 3.46 11.18
N SER A 140 -13.69 3.34 9.87
CA SER A 140 -13.34 2.17 9.08
C SER A 140 -12.77 2.58 7.73
N VAL A 141 -11.58 2.10 7.40
CA VAL A 141 -10.92 2.37 6.13
C VAL A 141 -10.62 1.09 5.36
N MET A 142 -10.58 1.23 4.06
CA MET A 142 -10.06 0.22 3.15
C MET A 142 -8.74 0.74 2.60
N CYS A 143 -7.64 0.07 2.92
CA CYS A 143 -6.30 0.46 2.50
C CYS A 143 -5.78 -0.48 1.42
N TYR A 144 -5.36 0.09 0.30
CA TYR A 144 -4.70 -0.65 -0.77
C TYR A 144 -3.24 -0.93 -0.43
N GLY A 145 -2.55 0.07 0.10
CA GLY A 145 -1.14 -0.01 0.40
C GLY A 145 -0.46 1.35 0.32
N ALA A 146 0.84 1.31 0.22
CA ALA A 146 1.67 2.50 0.07
C ALA A 146 2.67 2.33 -1.08
N THR A 147 2.96 3.42 -1.81
CA THR A 147 4.17 3.52 -2.62
C THR A 147 5.26 4.15 -1.76
N MET A 148 6.48 3.66 -1.89
CA MET A 148 7.66 4.23 -1.24
C MET A 148 8.71 4.46 -2.32
N GLU A 149 9.01 5.72 -2.61
CA GLU A 149 9.78 6.12 -3.78
C GLU A 149 10.93 7.06 -3.39
N GLY A 150 11.98 7.05 -4.18
CA GLY A 150 13.04 8.05 -4.13
C GLY A 150 12.81 9.19 -5.11
N ASN A 151 13.64 10.21 -5.03
CA ASN A 151 13.60 11.33 -5.95
C ASN A 151 14.18 10.95 -7.31
N GLY A 152 13.37 11.02 -8.33
CA GLY A 152 13.77 10.87 -9.74
C GLY A 152 14.02 9.43 -10.18
N GLY A 153 14.28 9.26 -11.46
CA GLY A 153 14.52 7.97 -12.09
C GLY A 153 13.25 7.14 -12.31
N VAL A 154 13.40 5.83 -12.40
CA VAL A 154 12.33 4.87 -12.67
C VAL A 154 12.03 4.06 -11.42
N THR A 155 10.77 3.98 -11.02
CA THR A 155 10.29 3.03 -10.03
C THR A 155 9.65 1.83 -10.73
N VAL A 156 10.01 0.62 -10.32
CA VAL A 156 9.49 -0.61 -10.90
C VAL A 156 8.63 -1.33 -9.88
N ASP A 157 7.33 -1.40 -10.17
CA ASP A 157 6.37 -2.10 -9.34
C ASP A 157 6.11 -3.53 -9.80
N ASN A 158 5.82 -4.39 -8.84
CA ASN A 158 5.43 -5.76 -9.10
C ASN A 158 4.02 -6.01 -8.54
N PHE A 159 3.05 -6.05 -9.42
CA PHE A 159 1.65 -6.37 -9.11
C PHE A 159 1.31 -7.83 -9.38
N SER A 160 2.29 -8.73 -9.49
CA SER A 160 2.01 -10.13 -9.70
C SER A 160 1.36 -10.76 -8.46
N VAL A 161 0.24 -11.42 -8.69
CA VAL A 161 -0.43 -12.30 -7.73
C VAL A 161 -0.15 -13.73 -8.15
N ARG A 162 0.37 -14.54 -7.21
CA ARG A 162 0.72 -15.94 -7.49
C ARG A 162 -0.47 -16.70 -8.06
N SER A 163 -0.23 -17.48 -9.11
CA SER A 163 -1.25 -18.27 -9.82
C SER A 163 -2.32 -17.44 -10.55
N ASN A 164 -2.10 -16.15 -10.75
CA ASN A 164 -2.98 -15.29 -11.51
C ASN A 164 -2.53 -15.24 -12.97
N ASN A 165 -3.45 -15.53 -13.88
CA ASN A 165 -3.25 -15.45 -15.33
C ASN A 165 -3.76 -14.12 -15.92
N CYS A 166 -3.82 -13.07 -15.12
CA CYS A 166 -4.34 -11.73 -15.42
C CYS A 166 -5.88 -11.63 -15.60
N HIS A 167 -6.63 -12.72 -15.72
CA HIS A 167 -8.09 -12.66 -15.85
C HIS A 167 -8.76 -11.95 -14.65
N ALA A 168 -8.22 -12.12 -13.45
CA ALA A 168 -8.78 -11.48 -12.26
C ALA A 168 -8.72 -9.94 -12.31
N ILE A 169 -7.79 -9.37 -13.08
CA ILE A 169 -7.65 -7.91 -13.22
C ILE A 169 -8.81 -7.32 -14.01
N PHE A 170 -9.35 -8.04 -14.98
CA PHE A 170 -10.50 -7.59 -15.77
C PHE A 170 -11.79 -7.44 -14.95
N GLY A 171 -11.86 -8.06 -13.77
CA GLY A 171 -12.97 -7.90 -12.83
C GLY A 171 -12.82 -6.72 -11.87
N THR A 172 -11.74 -5.93 -11.97
CA THR A 172 -11.52 -4.76 -11.13
C THR A 172 -12.01 -3.49 -11.82
N SER A 173 -12.45 -2.50 -11.02
CA SER A 173 -12.93 -1.23 -11.56
C SER A 173 -11.78 -0.42 -12.16
N ALA A 174 -11.93 0.05 -13.39
CA ALA A 174 -10.99 0.96 -14.03
C ALA A 174 -10.84 2.27 -13.21
N THR A 175 -11.94 2.77 -12.63
CA THR A 175 -11.94 4.00 -11.82
C THR A 175 -11.08 3.90 -10.56
N VAL A 176 -10.87 2.70 -10.04
CA VAL A 176 -10.03 2.48 -8.86
C VAL A 176 -8.55 2.35 -9.24
N ASN A 177 -8.28 1.92 -10.50
CA ASN A 177 -6.93 1.62 -10.98
C ASN A 177 -6.32 2.75 -11.84
N LEU A 178 -7.05 3.81 -12.11
CA LEU A 178 -6.59 5.03 -12.78
C LEU A 178 -6.26 6.13 -11.79
#